data_3fae9d63f30134a515689f4c91790339
#
_entry.id   3fae9d63f30134a515689f4c91790339
#
_cell.length_a   1.000
_cell.length_b   1.000
_cell.length_c   1.000
_cell.angle_alpha   90.00
_cell.angle_beta   90.00
_cell.angle_gamma   90.00
#
_symmetry.space_group_name_H-M   'P 1'
#
loop_
_entity.id
_entity.type
_entity.pdbx_description
1 polymer ?
#
loop_
_entity_poly.entity_id
_entity_poly.type
_entity_poly.pdbx_seq_one_letter_code
_entity_poly.pdbx_strand_id
1 'polypeptide(L)'
;MKKYKNFSVAIYCPVNDLNNITDFNEFSKRLAWIEKHVKVSKVYLETYRSGMMIDSEQMEHIRDFFQSRGIETSGGITANGISDAEGGFTSLCYTNPDTFRLLTQVVEFTASLFDEIILDDFYFTNCRCPSCIEAKGDQTWASFRLDLMQKISKDWIIAPAKCVNPNVQVIIKYPNWYEHFQDSGYNLEAEPHIFDALYTGTETRNPMYTQQHLPKYLSYFNMRYLENVAPGRNL
;
A
#
# COMPACT_ATOMS: atom_id res chain seq x y z
N MET A 1 -2.40 -8.62 25.48
CA MET A 1 -3.81 -8.30 25.14
C MET A 1 -4.52 -9.54 24.62
N LYS A 2 -5.83 -9.80 24.92
CA LYS A 2 -6.54 -10.93 24.32
C LYS A 2 -6.84 -10.59 22.86
N LYS A 3 -6.27 -11.34 21.91
CA LYS A 3 -6.55 -11.24 20.46
C LYS A 3 -8.01 -11.66 20.18
N TYR A 4 -8.60 -11.17 19.10
CA TYR A 4 -9.87 -11.71 18.61
C TYR A 4 -9.67 -13.16 18.16
N LYS A 5 -10.73 -13.98 18.25
CA LYS A 5 -10.61 -15.41 17.96
C LYS A 5 -10.46 -15.70 16.46
N ASN A 6 -11.15 -14.94 15.61
CA ASN A 6 -11.36 -15.28 14.19
C ASN A 6 -10.76 -14.26 13.22
N PHE A 7 -10.21 -13.17 13.73
CA PHE A 7 -9.58 -12.11 12.92
C PHE A 7 -8.58 -11.32 13.76
N SER A 8 -7.73 -10.57 13.12
CA SER A 8 -6.86 -9.56 13.73
C SER A 8 -7.20 -8.18 13.17
N VAL A 9 -6.86 -7.14 13.94
CA VAL A 9 -7.06 -5.77 13.52
C VAL A 9 -5.72 -5.10 13.31
N ALA A 10 -5.53 -4.60 12.10
CA ALA A 10 -4.40 -3.75 11.76
C ALA A 10 -4.86 -2.30 11.55
N ILE A 11 -4.02 -1.35 11.89
CA ILE A 11 -4.21 0.08 11.60
C ILE A 11 -3.15 0.50 10.59
N TYR A 12 -3.53 1.26 9.59
CA TYR A 12 -2.61 1.94 8.68
C TYR A 12 -2.39 3.38 9.15
N CYS A 13 -1.13 3.73 9.42
CA CYS A 13 -0.75 5.06 9.91
C CYS A 13 -0.05 5.83 8.79
N PRO A 14 -0.71 6.84 8.19
CA PRO A 14 -0.12 7.64 7.12
C PRO A 14 1.12 8.41 7.57
N VAL A 15 2.06 8.62 6.65
CA VAL A 15 3.34 9.31 6.94
C VAL A 15 3.14 10.71 7.50
N ASN A 16 2.09 11.42 7.07
CA ASN A 16 1.77 12.74 7.59
C ASN A 16 1.46 12.70 9.10
N ASP A 17 0.70 11.69 9.54
CA ASP A 17 0.36 11.52 10.95
C ASP A 17 1.59 11.10 11.75
N LEU A 18 2.43 10.22 11.19
CA LEU A 18 3.68 9.78 11.82
C LEU A 18 4.67 10.93 12.00
N ASN A 19 4.83 11.80 11.01
CA ASN A 19 5.68 12.98 11.09
C ASN A 19 5.22 14.00 12.15
N ASN A 20 3.94 13.96 12.54
CA ASN A 20 3.38 14.84 13.56
C ASN A 20 3.46 14.27 14.98
N ILE A 21 4.02 13.06 15.17
CA ILE A 21 4.23 12.50 16.51
C ILE A 21 5.46 13.15 17.14
N THR A 22 5.25 14.20 17.90
CA THR A 22 6.31 14.93 18.65
C THR A 22 6.30 14.64 20.14
N ASP A 23 5.16 14.18 20.69
CA ASP A 23 4.98 13.80 22.11
C ASP A 23 4.41 12.38 22.22
N PHE A 24 5.27 11.43 22.55
CA PHE A 24 4.89 10.04 22.75
C PHE A 24 3.98 9.80 23.96
N ASN A 25 3.96 10.70 24.96
CA ASN A 25 3.03 10.58 26.07
C ASN A 25 1.60 10.92 25.62
N GLU A 26 1.43 11.97 24.84
CA GLU A 26 0.14 12.33 24.27
C GLU A 26 -0.31 11.27 23.24
N PHE A 27 0.58 10.81 22.40
CA PHE A 27 0.29 9.73 21.45
C PHE A 27 -0.14 8.44 22.16
N SER A 28 0.52 8.08 23.27
CA SER A 28 0.16 6.94 24.13
C SER A 28 -1.26 7.04 24.68
N LYS A 29 -1.69 8.24 25.10
CA LYS A 29 -3.07 8.47 25.58
C LYS A 29 -4.10 8.27 24.46
N ARG A 30 -3.81 8.76 23.25
CA ARG A 30 -4.67 8.58 22.08
C ARG A 30 -4.77 7.11 21.68
N LEU A 31 -3.66 6.40 21.62
CA LEU A 31 -3.64 4.97 21.37
C LEU A 31 -4.43 4.20 22.44
N ALA A 32 -4.22 4.50 23.71
CA ALA A 32 -4.96 3.88 24.81
C ALA A 32 -6.47 4.11 24.72
N TRP A 33 -6.91 5.25 24.17
CA TRP A 33 -8.32 5.49 23.90
C TRP A 33 -8.86 4.57 22.79
N ILE A 34 -8.11 4.39 21.67
CA ILE A 34 -8.46 3.45 20.61
C ILE A 34 -8.55 2.03 21.15
N GLU A 35 -7.57 1.61 21.97
CA GLU A 35 -7.49 0.27 22.53
C GLU A 35 -8.62 -0.09 23.50
N LYS A 36 -9.34 0.91 24.05
CA LYS A 36 -10.59 0.67 24.79
C LYS A 36 -11.71 0.11 23.93
N HIS A 37 -11.70 0.40 22.62
CA HIS A 37 -12.74 0.05 21.69
C HIS A 37 -12.32 -1.09 20.74
N VAL A 38 -11.05 -1.12 20.35
CA VAL A 38 -10.52 -2.05 19.36
C VAL A 38 -9.19 -2.63 19.83
N LYS A 39 -9.03 -3.95 19.70
CA LYS A 39 -7.76 -4.62 20.02
C LYS A 39 -6.86 -4.60 18.79
N VAL A 40 -5.95 -3.64 18.75
CA VAL A 40 -4.96 -3.51 17.68
C VAL A 40 -3.89 -4.58 17.87
N SER A 41 -3.64 -5.38 16.84
CA SER A 41 -2.60 -6.41 16.83
C SER A 41 -1.41 -6.07 15.95
N LYS A 42 -1.63 -5.20 14.94
CA LYS A 42 -0.61 -4.79 13.98
C LYS A 42 -0.82 -3.32 13.58
N VAL A 43 0.27 -2.64 13.24
CA VAL A 43 0.24 -1.33 12.58
C VAL A 43 1.10 -1.36 11.32
N TYR A 44 0.59 -0.80 10.24
CA TYR A 44 1.36 -0.45 9.05
C TYR A 44 1.81 0.99 9.19
N LEU A 45 3.12 1.20 9.22
CA LEU A 45 3.75 2.51 9.38
C LEU A 45 4.21 2.99 7.99
N GLU A 46 3.56 4.01 7.48
CA GLU A 46 3.82 4.48 6.13
C GLU A 46 5.13 5.25 6.06
N THR A 47 5.99 4.85 5.14
CA THR A 47 7.30 5.48 4.94
C THR A 47 7.28 6.56 3.88
N TYR A 48 6.35 6.46 2.91
CA TYR A 48 6.25 7.40 1.79
C TYR A 48 4.81 7.62 1.34
N ARG A 49 4.48 8.90 1.06
CA ARG A 49 3.25 9.35 0.37
C ARG A 49 3.47 10.73 -0.25
N SER A 50 3.10 10.93 -1.52
CA SER A 50 3.04 12.25 -2.19
C SER A 50 4.33 13.09 -2.05
N GLY A 51 5.50 12.47 -2.22
CA GLY A 51 6.80 13.13 -2.09
C GLY A 51 7.29 13.31 -0.64
N MET A 52 6.51 12.92 0.35
CA MET A 52 6.88 12.98 1.76
C MET A 52 7.45 11.63 2.21
N MET A 53 8.60 11.65 2.86
CA MET A 53 9.19 10.52 3.56
C MET A 53 9.33 10.83 5.04
N ILE A 54 9.33 9.79 5.85
CA ILE A 54 9.66 9.90 7.26
C ILE A 54 11.16 9.74 7.47
N ASP A 55 11.69 10.41 8.48
CA ASP A 55 13.08 10.21 8.92
C ASP A 55 13.27 8.83 9.57
N SER A 56 14.46 8.23 9.38
CA SER A 56 14.78 6.90 9.89
C SER A 56 14.73 6.83 11.41
N GLU A 57 15.32 7.80 12.11
CA GLU A 57 15.36 7.82 13.57
C GLU A 57 13.95 7.94 14.16
N GLN A 58 13.12 8.81 13.56
CA GLN A 58 11.72 8.94 13.97
C GLN A 58 10.94 7.65 13.72
N MET A 59 11.13 7.00 12.57
CA MET A 59 10.44 5.73 12.27
C MET A 59 10.87 4.64 13.26
N GLU A 60 12.14 4.54 13.59
CA GLU A 60 12.64 3.59 14.58
C GLU A 60 12.01 3.81 15.96
N HIS A 61 11.95 5.06 16.43
CA HIS A 61 11.29 5.41 17.69
C HIS A 61 9.81 5.02 17.70
N ILE A 62 9.08 5.27 16.58
CA ILE A 62 7.67 4.90 16.46
C ILE A 62 7.50 3.37 16.43
N ARG A 63 8.34 2.66 15.66
CA ARG A 63 8.35 1.21 15.61
C ARG A 63 8.55 0.61 17.00
N ASP A 64 9.58 1.06 17.72
CA ASP A 64 9.91 0.58 19.06
C ASP A 64 8.79 0.90 20.06
N PHE A 65 8.13 2.04 19.92
CA PHE A 65 6.96 2.38 20.71
C PHE A 65 5.83 1.35 20.58
N PHE A 66 5.50 0.89 19.37
CA PHE A 66 4.47 -0.11 19.15
C PHE A 66 4.94 -1.52 19.57
N GLN A 67 6.17 -1.90 19.21
CA GLN A 67 6.72 -3.22 19.53
C GLN A 67 6.84 -3.43 21.05
N SER A 68 7.22 -2.41 21.82
CA SER A 68 7.25 -2.47 23.30
C SER A 68 5.89 -2.74 23.95
N ARG A 69 4.80 -2.53 23.20
CA ARG A 69 3.42 -2.83 23.60
C ARG A 69 2.91 -4.18 23.07
N GLY A 70 3.75 -4.95 22.39
CA GLY A 70 3.39 -6.23 21.76
C GLY A 70 2.49 -6.06 20.54
N ILE A 71 2.54 -4.89 19.86
CA ILE A 71 1.86 -4.63 18.61
C ILE A 71 2.87 -4.86 17.48
N GLU A 72 2.52 -5.72 16.53
CA GLU A 72 3.33 -5.99 15.34
C GLU A 72 3.42 -4.73 14.46
N THR A 73 4.58 -4.54 13.82
CA THR A 73 4.83 -3.40 12.94
C THR A 73 5.23 -3.85 11.55
N SER A 74 4.71 -3.21 10.54
CA SER A 74 5.03 -3.43 9.12
C SER A 74 5.16 -2.10 8.40
N GLY A 75 5.92 -2.05 7.32
CA GLY A 75 6.06 -0.86 6.50
C GLY A 75 4.87 -0.64 5.57
N GLY A 76 4.55 0.61 5.27
CA GLY A 76 3.57 0.99 4.26
C GLY A 76 4.17 1.92 3.22
N ILE A 77 3.79 1.76 1.96
CA ILE A 77 4.19 2.63 0.86
C ILE A 77 2.95 3.00 0.05
N THR A 78 2.70 4.30 -0.08
CA THR A 78 1.69 4.83 -1.00
C THR A 78 2.37 5.43 -2.21
N ALA A 79 2.38 4.69 -3.32
CA ALA A 79 3.09 5.02 -4.55
C ALA A 79 2.33 6.05 -5.41
N ASN A 80 2.11 7.24 -4.86
CA ASN A 80 1.44 8.33 -5.56
C ASN A 80 2.38 9.53 -5.76
N GLY A 81 2.06 10.35 -6.76
CA GLY A 81 2.76 11.60 -7.04
C GLY A 81 2.20 12.78 -6.24
N ILE A 82 2.93 13.89 -6.31
CA ILE A 82 2.46 15.18 -5.79
C ILE A 82 1.34 15.67 -6.73
N SER A 83 0.20 16.05 -6.17
CA SER A 83 -0.91 16.65 -6.93
C SER A 83 -0.95 18.15 -6.71
N ASP A 84 -1.10 18.91 -7.80
CA ASP A 84 -1.31 20.36 -7.76
C ASP A 84 -2.75 20.74 -7.37
N ALA A 85 -3.67 19.77 -7.38
CA ALA A 85 -5.06 19.97 -7.00
C ALA A 85 -5.31 19.55 -5.55
N GLU A 86 -6.01 20.37 -4.78
CA GLU A 86 -6.46 20.02 -3.42
C GLU A 86 -7.26 18.71 -3.45
N GLY A 87 -6.76 17.68 -2.73
CA GLY A 87 -7.37 16.36 -2.69
C GLY A 87 -7.26 15.52 -3.96
N GLY A 88 -6.46 15.93 -4.94
CA GLY A 88 -6.23 15.18 -6.17
C GLY A 88 -5.32 13.98 -5.95
N PHE A 89 -5.63 12.87 -6.62
CA PHE A 89 -4.77 11.69 -6.68
C PHE A 89 -4.03 11.67 -8.01
N THR A 90 -2.70 11.70 -7.95
CA THR A 90 -1.84 11.62 -9.13
C THR A 90 -1.05 10.32 -9.09
N SER A 91 -1.24 9.48 -10.10
CA SER A 91 -0.40 8.28 -10.23
C SER A 91 1.03 8.67 -10.64
N LEU A 92 1.99 7.87 -10.24
CA LEU A 92 3.36 8.01 -10.70
C LEU A 92 3.47 7.69 -12.21
N CYS A 93 4.45 8.30 -12.87
CA CYS A 93 4.79 7.97 -14.25
C CYS A 93 5.90 6.91 -14.26
N TYR A 94 5.55 5.67 -14.49
CA TYR A 94 6.48 4.55 -14.45
C TYR A 94 7.37 4.41 -15.72
N THR A 95 7.25 5.30 -16.69
CA THR A 95 8.22 5.44 -17.79
C THR A 95 9.28 6.50 -17.48
N ASN A 96 9.15 7.24 -16.36
CA ASN A 96 10.10 8.26 -15.96
C ASN A 96 11.24 7.65 -15.11
N PRO A 97 12.52 7.85 -15.51
CA PRO A 97 13.68 7.40 -14.72
C PRO A 97 13.75 7.95 -13.29
N ASP A 98 13.21 9.15 -13.04
CA ASP A 98 13.15 9.73 -11.70
C ASP A 98 12.21 8.95 -10.79
N THR A 99 11.10 8.46 -11.34
CA THR A 99 10.18 7.56 -10.62
C THR A 99 10.87 6.25 -10.22
N PHE A 100 11.70 5.69 -11.11
CA PHE A 100 12.50 4.51 -10.79
C PHE A 100 13.41 4.77 -9.58
N ARG A 101 14.20 5.86 -9.62
CA ARG A 101 15.10 6.21 -8.51
C ARG A 101 14.35 6.42 -7.21
N LEU A 102 13.24 7.16 -7.25
CA LEU A 102 12.40 7.41 -6.09
C LEU A 102 11.85 6.12 -5.48
N LEU A 103 11.21 5.28 -6.29
CA LEU A 103 10.59 4.04 -5.80
C LEU A 103 11.62 3.05 -5.26
N THR A 104 12.75 2.88 -5.95
CA THR A 104 13.83 2.03 -5.48
C THR A 104 14.33 2.51 -4.12
N GLN A 105 14.59 3.81 -3.97
CA GLN A 105 15.02 4.39 -2.68
C GLN A 105 13.96 4.17 -1.58
N VAL A 106 12.69 4.41 -1.87
CA VAL A 106 11.59 4.21 -0.90
C VAL A 106 11.48 2.75 -0.48
N VAL A 107 11.54 1.84 -1.45
CA VAL A 107 11.42 0.39 -1.20
C VAL A 107 12.61 -0.13 -0.39
N GLU A 108 13.84 0.25 -0.77
CA GLU A 108 15.07 -0.11 -0.05
C GLU A 108 15.05 0.42 1.39
N PHE A 109 14.66 1.68 1.57
CA PHE A 109 14.49 2.29 2.89
C PHE A 109 13.48 1.53 3.74
N THR A 110 12.30 1.21 3.17
CA THR A 110 11.26 0.50 3.91
C THR A 110 11.68 -0.93 4.25
N ALA A 111 12.33 -1.63 3.32
CA ALA A 111 12.83 -3.00 3.52
C ALA A 111 13.97 -3.08 4.56
N SER A 112 14.73 -1.99 4.75
CA SER A 112 15.75 -1.93 5.79
C SER A 112 15.18 -1.84 7.21
N LEU A 113 13.93 -1.40 7.34
CA LEU A 113 13.26 -1.17 8.63
C LEU A 113 12.24 -2.25 9.00
N PHE A 114 11.68 -2.97 8.01
CA PHE A 114 10.55 -3.88 8.22
C PHE A 114 10.73 -5.20 7.47
N ASP A 115 10.27 -6.29 8.10
CA ASP A 115 10.21 -7.62 7.50
C ASP A 115 8.93 -7.85 6.67
N GLU A 116 7.99 -6.91 6.69
CA GLU A 116 6.78 -6.93 5.88
C GLU A 116 6.47 -5.52 5.39
N ILE A 117 6.11 -5.42 4.12
CA ILE A 117 5.75 -4.14 3.46
C ILE A 117 4.42 -4.31 2.75
N ILE A 118 3.52 -3.35 2.89
CA ILE A 118 2.31 -3.24 2.07
C ILE A 118 2.42 -2.08 1.09
N LEU A 119 2.15 -2.34 -0.19
CA LEU A 119 1.87 -1.31 -1.18
C LEU A 119 0.38 -0.97 -1.11
N ASP A 120 0.06 0.27 -0.76
CA ASP A 120 -1.31 0.77 -0.75
C ASP A 120 -1.89 0.85 -2.17
N ASP A 121 -3.21 0.93 -2.28
CA ASP A 121 -4.00 0.89 -3.53
C ASP A 121 -3.74 2.03 -4.53
N PHE A 122 -2.75 2.87 -4.28
CA PHE A 122 -2.23 3.86 -5.22
C PHE A 122 -1.11 3.33 -6.12
N TYR A 123 -0.78 2.05 -6.03
CA TYR A 123 0.22 1.40 -6.89
C TYR A 123 -0.41 1.02 -8.24
N PHE A 124 -0.75 2.02 -9.02
CA PHE A 124 -1.35 1.90 -10.37
C PHE A 124 -0.87 3.02 -11.29
N THR A 125 -1.20 2.96 -12.58
CA THR A 125 -0.90 4.05 -13.52
C THR A 125 -2.08 4.38 -14.42
N ASN A 126 -2.31 5.68 -14.58
CA ASN A 126 -3.21 6.26 -15.59
C ASN A 126 -2.47 7.28 -16.47
N CYS A 127 -1.15 7.37 -16.35
CA CYS A 127 -0.33 8.35 -17.05
C CYS A 127 -0.43 8.21 -18.58
N ARG A 128 -0.49 9.35 -19.26
CA ARG A 128 -0.54 9.48 -20.74
C ARG A 128 0.42 10.55 -21.25
N CYS A 129 1.53 10.78 -20.54
CA CYS A 129 2.55 11.72 -20.99
C CYS A 129 3.24 11.26 -22.29
N PRO A 130 4.01 12.13 -22.97
CA PRO A 130 4.68 11.78 -24.20
C PRO A 130 5.51 10.48 -24.12
N SER A 131 6.27 10.28 -23.02
CA SER A 131 7.07 9.07 -22.80
C SER A 131 6.19 7.80 -22.69
N CYS A 132 5.02 7.91 -22.02
CA CYS A 132 4.08 6.79 -21.95
C CYS A 132 3.44 6.48 -23.30
N ILE A 133 3.13 7.51 -24.12
CA ILE A 133 2.60 7.33 -25.48
C ILE A 133 3.64 6.64 -26.35
N GLU A 134 4.88 7.09 -26.31
CA GLU A 134 6.00 6.50 -27.05
C GLU A 134 6.24 5.05 -26.62
N ALA A 135 6.35 4.79 -25.32
CA ALA A 135 6.58 3.45 -24.79
C ALA A 135 5.42 2.48 -25.08
N LYS A 136 4.18 2.97 -25.14
CA LYS A 136 2.99 2.18 -25.50
C LYS A 136 3.04 1.70 -26.95
N GLY A 137 3.55 2.51 -27.87
CA GLY A 137 3.53 2.21 -29.30
C GLY A 137 2.12 1.85 -29.79
N ASP A 138 2.00 0.73 -30.50
CA ASP A 138 0.73 0.25 -31.09
C ASP A 138 -0.15 -0.55 -30.11
N GLN A 139 0.31 -0.82 -28.88
CA GLN A 139 -0.49 -1.53 -27.87
C GLN A 139 -1.73 -0.76 -27.48
N THR A 140 -2.75 -1.45 -26.93
CA THR A 140 -3.83 -0.80 -26.18
C THR A 140 -3.29 -0.24 -24.87
N TRP A 141 -3.96 0.73 -24.26
CA TRP A 141 -3.58 1.24 -22.94
C TRP A 141 -3.61 0.16 -21.85
N ALA A 142 -4.60 -0.71 -21.89
CA ALA A 142 -4.71 -1.82 -20.95
C ALA A 142 -3.52 -2.79 -21.07
N SER A 143 -3.24 -3.28 -22.29
CA SER A 143 -2.10 -4.19 -22.53
C SER A 143 -0.77 -3.56 -22.07
N PHE A 144 -0.50 -2.33 -22.52
CA PHE A 144 0.71 -1.61 -22.14
C PHE A 144 0.86 -1.46 -20.61
N ARG A 145 -0.21 -1.07 -19.92
CA ARG A 145 -0.15 -0.86 -18.47
C ARG A 145 0.01 -2.15 -17.69
N LEU A 146 -0.65 -3.23 -18.12
CA LEU A 146 -0.48 -4.55 -17.51
C LEU A 146 0.97 -5.05 -17.63
N ASP A 147 1.56 -4.93 -18.83
CA ASP A 147 2.95 -5.33 -19.08
C ASP A 147 3.93 -4.44 -18.29
N LEU A 148 3.70 -3.12 -18.29
CA LEU A 148 4.51 -2.15 -17.58
C LEU A 148 4.50 -2.43 -16.06
N MET A 149 3.33 -2.53 -15.45
CA MET A 149 3.22 -2.73 -13.99
C MET A 149 3.76 -4.09 -13.57
N GLN A 150 3.60 -5.13 -14.36
CA GLN A 150 4.25 -6.42 -14.12
C GLN A 150 5.78 -6.30 -14.07
N LYS A 151 6.37 -5.57 -15.01
CA LYS A 151 7.82 -5.31 -15.04
C LYS A 151 8.26 -4.50 -13.83
N ILE A 152 7.55 -3.41 -13.55
CA ILE A 152 7.83 -2.53 -12.41
C ILE A 152 7.75 -3.32 -11.09
N SER A 153 6.75 -4.15 -10.92
CA SER A 153 6.60 -4.98 -9.72
C SER A 153 7.82 -5.86 -9.46
N LYS A 154 8.36 -6.47 -10.50
CA LYS A 154 9.56 -7.31 -10.39
C LYS A 154 10.82 -6.49 -10.16
N ASP A 155 11.06 -5.49 -11.01
CA ASP A 155 12.37 -4.84 -11.14
C ASP A 155 12.54 -3.66 -10.17
N TRP A 156 11.45 -2.94 -9.84
CA TRP A 156 11.52 -1.73 -9.02
C TRP A 156 11.01 -1.91 -7.60
N ILE A 157 10.27 -2.98 -7.33
CA ILE A 157 9.69 -3.27 -6.02
C ILE A 157 10.34 -4.52 -5.40
N ILE A 158 10.08 -5.69 -5.97
CA ILE A 158 10.49 -6.96 -5.37
C ILE A 158 12.01 -7.11 -5.34
N ALA A 159 12.69 -6.87 -6.46
CA ALA A 159 14.13 -7.03 -6.55
C ALA A 159 14.90 -6.14 -5.56
N PRO A 160 14.67 -4.81 -5.48
CA PRO A 160 15.36 -3.98 -4.50
C PRO A 160 14.96 -4.30 -3.05
N ALA A 161 13.69 -4.61 -2.77
CA ALA A 161 13.27 -5.03 -1.43
C ALA A 161 14.03 -6.26 -0.95
N LYS A 162 14.03 -7.32 -1.78
CA LYS A 162 14.72 -8.59 -1.45
C LYS A 162 16.25 -8.47 -1.46
N CYS A 163 16.81 -7.49 -2.18
CA CYS A 163 18.24 -7.20 -2.14
C CYS A 163 18.66 -6.66 -0.76
N VAL A 164 17.85 -5.80 -0.16
CA VAL A 164 18.10 -5.23 1.17
C VAL A 164 17.76 -6.23 2.28
N ASN A 165 16.58 -6.84 2.19
CA ASN A 165 16.11 -7.84 3.16
C ASN A 165 15.58 -9.06 2.41
N PRO A 166 16.37 -10.13 2.26
CA PRO A 166 15.97 -11.34 1.53
C PRO A 166 14.71 -12.01 2.08
N ASN A 167 14.37 -11.78 3.34
CA ASN A 167 13.20 -12.36 4.01
C ASN A 167 11.96 -11.45 4.00
N VAL A 168 12.06 -10.22 3.50
CA VAL A 168 10.93 -9.29 3.51
C VAL A 168 9.74 -9.85 2.73
N GLN A 169 8.55 -9.75 3.31
CA GLN A 169 7.29 -10.06 2.65
C GLN A 169 6.73 -8.78 2.02
N VAL A 170 6.44 -8.81 0.74
CA VAL A 170 5.85 -7.66 0.03
C VAL A 170 4.43 -7.98 -0.37
N ILE A 171 3.49 -7.19 0.13
CA ILE A 171 2.05 -7.36 -0.05
C ILE A 171 1.56 -6.29 -1.02
N ILE A 172 0.78 -6.69 -2.02
CA ILE A 172 0.04 -5.75 -2.87
C ILE A 172 -1.40 -5.61 -2.38
N LYS A 173 -1.88 -4.37 -2.22
CA LYS A 173 -3.29 -4.10 -1.93
C LYS A 173 -4.02 -3.75 -3.22
N TYR A 174 -5.03 -4.55 -3.57
CA TYR A 174 -5.95 -4.24 -4.66
C TYR A 174 -7.12 -3.42 -4.14
N PRO A 175 -7.48 -2.29 -4.80
CA PRO A 175 -8.65 -1.49 -4.44
C PRO A 175 -9.96 -2.21 -4.77
N ASN A 176 -11.09 -1.59 -4.41
CA ASN A 176 -12.41 -2.11 -4.75
C ASN A 176 -12.86 -1.80 -6.19
N TRP A 177 -12.00 -1.22 -7.02
CA TRP A 177 -12.34 -0.81 -8.41
C TRP A 177 -12.07 -1.93 -9.41
N TYR A 178 -12.54 -3.11 -9.14
CA TYR A 178 -12.24 -4.30 -9.93
C TYR A 178 -12.57 -4.15 -11.44
N GLU A 179 -13.53 -3.31 -11.80
CA GLU A 179 -13.86 -3.01 -13.20
C GLU A 179 -12.74 -2.26 -13.95
N HIS A 180 -11.85 -1.60 -13.22
CA HIS A 180 -10.78 -0.76 -13.77
C HIS A 180 -9.38 -1.37 -13.63
N PHE A 181 -9.25 -2.59 -13.14
CA PHE A 181 -7.94 -3.20 -12.87
C PHE A 181 -7.06 -3.22 -14.12
N GLN A 182 -7.57 -3.68 -15.26
CA GLN A 182 -6.81 -3.73 -16.50
C GLN A 182 -6.41 -2.34 -16.99
N ASP A 183 -7.32 -1.39 -16.95
CA ASP A 183 -7.05 -0.01 -17.38
C ASP A 183 -6.10 0.72 -16.43
N SER A 184 -5.96 0.27 -15.20
CA SER A 184 -5.07 0.83 -14.18
C SER A 184 -3.73 0.11 -14.07
N GLY A 185 -3.58 -1.05 -14.75
CA GLY A 185 -2.36 -1.84 -14.74
C GLY A 185 -2.28 -2.88 -13.61
N TYR A 186 -3.36 -3.11 -12.85
CA TYR A 186 -3.42 -4.22 -11.91
C TYR A 186 -3.55 -5.54 -12.66
N ASN A 187 -2.44 -6.28 -12.73
CA ASN A 187 -2.34 -7.52 -13.49
C ASN A 187 -2.65 -8.73 -12.60
N LEU A 188 -3.93 -9.08 -12.47
CA LEU A 188 -4.38 -10.20 -11.64
C LEU A 188 -3.91 -11.58 -12.14
N GLU A 189 -3.42 -11.67 -13.37
CA GLU A 189 -2.83 -12.90 -13.90
C GLU A 189 -1.38 -13.10 -13.44
N ALA A 190 -0.61 -12.03 -13.34
CA ALA A 190 0.82 -12.07 -13.07
C ALA A 190 1.18 -11.64 -11.63
N GLU A 191 0.65 -10.52 -11.14
CA GLU A 191 1.03 -9.93 -9.86
C GLU A 191 0.80 -10.83 -8.64
N PRO A 192 -0.27 -11.63 -8.55
CA PRO A 192 -0.45 -12.58 -7.46
C PRO A 192 0.70 -13.60 -7.31
N HIS A 193 1.48 -13.82 -8.36
CA HIS A 193 2.65 -14.70 -8.36
C HIS A 193 3.97 -13.96 -8.14
N ILE A 194 3.97 -12.63 -8.22
CA ILE A 194 5.13 -11.77 -8.01
C ILE A 194 5.23 -11.35 -6.54
N PHE A 195 4.12 -10.91 -5.95
CA PHE A 195 4.03 -10.50 -4.56
C PHE A 195 3.89 -11.69 -3.61
N ASP A 196 4.35 -11.55 -2.37
CA ASP A 196 4.29 -12.62 -1.37
C ASP A 196 2.86 -12.86 -0.85
N ALA A 197 2.03 -11.81 -0.78
CA ALA A 197 0.61 -11.89 -0.38
C ALA A 197 -0.22 -10.78 -1.03
N LEU A 198 -1.53 -10.91 -0.91
CA LEU A 198 -2.51 -9.94 -1.40
C LEU A 198 -3.29 -9.33 -0.23
N TYR A 199 -3.72 -8.10 -0.39
CA TYR A 199 -4.65 -7.43 0.52
C TYR A 199 -5.85 -6.91 -0.25
N THR A 200 -7.05 -7.29 0.14
CA THR A 200 -8.29 -6.86 -0.53
C THR A 200 -8.74 -5.52 0.01
N GLY A 201 -8.71 -4.48 -0.82
CA GLY A 201 -9.39 -3.22 -0.54
C GLY A 201 -10.90 -3.40 -0.58
N THR A 202 -11.55 -3.24 0.56
CA THR A 202 -13.02 -3.28 0.66
C THR A 202 -13.63 -1.89 0.68
N GLU A 203 -12.84 -0.90 1.10
CA GLU A 203 -13.13 0.53 1.07
C GLU A 203 -14.57 0.89 1.46
N THR A 204 -15.01 0.30 2.58
CA THR A 204 -16.34 0.58 3.11
C THR A 204 -16.46 2.06 3.46
N ARG A 205 -17.20 2.80 2.64
CA ARG A 205 -17.44 4.24 2.83
C ARG A 205 -18.58 4.47 3.80
N ASN A 206 -18.65 5.66 4.37
CA ASN A 206 -19.79 6.06 5.18
C ASN A 206 -21.02 6.19 4.28
N PRO A 207 -22.08 5.37 4.45
CA PRO A 207 -23.23 5.38 3.56
C PRO A 207 -24.08 6.65 3.62
N MET A 208 -23.85 7.49 4.64
CA MET A 208 -24.59 8.76 4.83
C MET A 208 -23.91 9.95 4.13
N TYR A 209 -22.58 9.91 3.96
CA TYR A 209 -21.80 11.09 3.56
C TYR A 209 -20.95 10.87 2.31
N THR A 210 -20.95 9.67 1.75
CA THR A 210 -20.19 9.38 0.53
C THR A 210 -21.09 9.36 -0.70
N GLN A 211 -20.58 9.88 -1.80
CA GLN A 211 -21.21 9.74 -3.13
C GLN A 211 -21.05 8.35 -3.72
N GLN A 212 -20.18 7.51 -3.15
CA GLN A 212 -19.98 6.13 -3.57
C GLN A 212 -21.05 5.25 -2.91
N HIS A 213 -22.10 4.96 -3.65
CA HIS A 213 -23.17 4.04 -3.22
C HIS A 213 -22.72 2.59 -3.37
N LEU A 214 -21.82 2.14 -2.48
CA LEU A 214 -21.31 0.77 -2.54
C LEU A 214 -22.37 -0.24 -2.10
N PRO A 215 -22.55 -1.33 -2.85
CA PRO A 215 -23.43 -2.42 -2.43
C PRO A 215 -23.00 -3.01 -1.09
N LYS A 216 -23.93 -3.38 -0.23
CA LYS A 216 -23.65 -3.92 1.12
C LYS A 216 -22.77 -5.17 1.12
N TYR A 217 -22.80 -5.94 0.05
CA TYR A 217 -22.03 -7.18 -0.12
C TYR A 217 -20.72 -7.00 -0.93
N LEU A 218 -20.37 -5.77 -1.31
CA LEU A 218 -19.19 -5.52 -2.14
C LEU A 218 -17.90 -6.04 -1.50
N SER A 219 -17.73 -5.83 -0.20
CA SER A 219 -16.57 -6.35 0.53
C SER A 219 -16.46 -7.88 0.44
N TYR A 220 -17.57 -8.58 0.63
CA TYR A 220 -17.62 -10.03 0.48
C TYR A 220 -17.30 -10.46 -0.96
N PHE A 221 -17.87 -9.77 -1.94
CA PHE A 221 -17.61 -10.05 -3.35
C PHE A 221 -16.13 -9.89 -3.68
N ASN A 222 -15.50 -8.76 -3.33
CA ASN A 222 -14.09 -8.51 -3.61
C ASN A 222 -13.17 -9.53 -2.94
N MET A 223 -13.44 -9.87 -1.68
CA MET A 223 -12.67 -10.90 -0.98
C MET A 223 -12.80 -12.26 -1.65
N ARG A 224 -14.00 -12.66 -2.05
CA ARG A 224 -14.22 -13.93 -2.77
C ARG A 224 -13.61 -13.94 -4.15
N TYR A 225 -13.66 -12.79 -4.85
CA TYR A 225 -13.05 -12.64 -6.16
C TYR A 225 -11.52 -12.83 -6.08
N LEU A 226 -10.84 -12.09 -5.22
CA LEU A 226 -9.38 -12.17 -5.07
C LEU A 226 -8.94 -13.51 -4.45
N GLU A 227 -9.72 -14.11 -3.57
CA GLU A 227 -9.44 -15.46 -3.06
C GLU A 227 -9.50 -16.52 -4.18
N ASN A 228 -10.41 -16.37 -5.17
CA ASN A 228 -10.45 -17.26 -6.32
C ASN A 228 -9.29 -17.01 -7.31
N VAL A 229 -8.79 -15.76 -7.39
CA VAL A 229 -7.62 -15.42 -8.23
C VAL A 229 -6.35 -16.04 -7.64
N ALA A 230 -6.16 -15.96 -6.34
CA ALA A 230 -4.97 -16.46 -5.66
C ALA A 230 -5.34 -17.12 -4.32
N PRO A 231 -5.80 -18.39 -4.32
CA PRO A 231 -6.27 -19.08 -3.13
C PRO A 231 -5.22 -19.15 -2.01
N GLY A 232 -5.63 -18.76 -0.79
CA GLY A 232 -4.80 -18.80 0.41
C GLY A 232 -3.72 -17.71 0.47
N ARG A 233 -3.73 -16.72 -0.42
CA ARG A 233 -2.77 -15.60 -0.43
C ARG A 233 -3.38 -14.27 -0.02
N ASN A 234 -4.68 -14.23 0.17
CA ASN A 234 -5.41 -13.02 0.57
C ASN A 234 -5.43 -12.90 2.10
N LEU A 235 -4.91 -11.76 2.62
CA LEU A 235 -4.77 -11.46 4.04
C LEU A 235 -5.98 -10.68 4.57
#